data_5bb6bd42562ec1c719039087b1895513
#
_entry.id   5bb6bd42562ec1c719039087b1895513
#
_cell.length_a   1.000
_cell.length_b   1.000
_cell.length_c   1.000
_cell.angle_alpha   90.00
_cell.angle_beta   90.00
_cell.angle_gamma   90.00
#
_symmetry.space_group_name_H-M   'P 1'
#
loop_
_entity.id
_entity.type
_entity.pdbx_description
1 polymer ?
#
loop_
_entity_poly.entity_id
_entity_poly.type
_entity_poly.pdbx_seq_one_letter_code
_entity_poly.pdbx_strand_id
1 'polypeptide(L)'
;MAKLAADPRRFFPGMPTVSYDDPKYSSHLYWRGPAWLNVSWFAIKGLESYGYSDLASRLKDTILGWCARNTDCLHEYYDTRTGAGLGAPSFGWTSAFVIEMILGD
;
A
#
# COMPACT_ATOMS: atom_id res chain seq x y z
N MET A 1 -0.72 0.12 16.89
CA MET A 1 -0.65 0.22 15.42
C MET A 1 -0.19 -1.07 14.74
N ALA A 2 0.90 -1.69 15.20
CA ALA A 2 1.41 -2.92 14.56
C ALA A 2 0.39 -4.06 14.54
N LYS A 3 -0.40 -4.22 15.60
CA LYS A 3 -1.46 -5.24 15.64
C LYS A 3 -2.50 -5.02 14.55
N LEU A 4 -2.87 -3.78 14.30
CA LEU A 4 -3.85 -3.45 13.25
C LEU A 4 -3.26 -3.69 11.87
N ALA A 5 -2.01 -3.30 11.67
CA ALA A 5 -1.33 -3.48 10.38
C ALA A 5 -1.13 -4.96 10.04
N ALA A 6 -0.98 -5.82 11.04
CA ALA A 6 -0.78 -7.25 10.86
C ALA A 6 -2.11 -8.04 10.73
N ASP A 7 -3.23 -7.43 11.05
CA ASP A 7 -4.52 -8.12 11.07
C ASP A 7 -5.14 -8.15 9.67
N PRO A 8 -5.33 -9.35 9.08
CA PRO A 8 -5.90 -9.46 7.73
C PRO A 8 -7.35 -9.01 7.62
N ARG A 9 -8.04 -8.88 8.76
CA ARG A 9 -9.40 -8.33 8.76
C ARG A 9 -9.41 -6.81 8.72
N ARG A 10 -8.27 -6.16 8.95
CA ARG A 10 -8.19 -4.70 9.07
C ARG A 10 -7.28 -4.06 8.03
N PHE A 11 -5.98 -4.26 8.12
CA PHE A 11 -5.04 -3.54 7.25
C PHE A 11 -4.01 -4.42 6.53
N PHE A 12 -3.89 -5.68 6.90
CA PHE A 12 -2.92 -6.57 6.25
C PHE A 12 -3.53 -7.23 5.02
N PRO A 13 -2.80 -7.43 3.94
CA PRO A 13 -1.40 -7.02 3.71
C PRO A 13 -1.25 -5.70 2.94
N GLY A 14 -2.33 -5.05 2.58
CA GLY A 14 -2.29 -3.99 1.58
C GLY A 14 -2.31 -2.58 2.14
N MET A 15 -2.44 -2.41 3.44
CA MET A 15 -2.55 -1.08 4.07
C MET A 15 -3.60 -0.20 3.39
N PRO A 16 -4.86 -0.63 3.34
CA PRO A 16 -5.92 0.19 2.76
C PRO A 16 -6.08 1.52 3.51
N THR A 17 -6.62 2.50 2.84
CA THR A 17 -6.90 3.80 3.47
C THR A 17 -8.07 3.75 4.45
N VAL A 18 -8.88 2.69 4.37
CA VAL A 18 -9.95 2.40 5.32
C VAL A 18 -9.86 0.92 5.67
N SER A 19 -10.00 0.58 6.96
CA SER A 19 -9.92 -0.80 7.41
C SER A 19 -10.85 -1.72 6.61
N TYR A 20 -10.39 -2.93 6.29
CA TYR A 20 -11.19 -3.91 5.53
C TYR A 20 -12.54 -4.22 6.18
N ASP A 21 -12.62 -4.16 7.50
CA ASP A 21 -13.85 -4.46 8.23
C ASP A 21 -14.76 -3.24 8.45
N ASP A 22 -14.40 -2.08 7.92
CA ASP A 22 -15.24 -0.89 7.99
C ASP A 22 -16.39 -1.00 6.97
N PRO A 23 -17.65 -0.73 7.37
CA PRO A 23 -18.78 -0.81 6.45
C PRO A 23 -18.66 0.10 5.22
N LYS A 24 -17.86 1.16 5.31
CA LYS A 24 -17.64 2.08 4.20
C LYS A 24 -16.47 1.71 3.32
N TYR A 25 -15.76 0.62 3.63
CA TYR A 25 -14.64 0.17 2.82
C TYR A 25 -15.08 -0.17 1.39
N SER A 26 -14.30 0.26 0.43
CA SER A 26 -14.42 -0.15 -0.97
C SER A 26 -13.02 -0.28 -1.56
N SER A 27 -12.73 -1.42 -2.18
CA SER A 27 -11.39 -1.71 -2.67
C SER A 27 -10.92 -0.80 -3.80
N HIS A 28 -11.84 -0.07 -4.44
CA HIS A 28 -11.55 0.69 -5.66
C HIS A 28 -11.99 2.16 -5.61
N LEU A 29 -12.58 2.62 -4.52
CA LEU A 29 -13.09 3.99 -4.44
C LEU A 29 -12.11 4.91 -3.69
N TYR A 30 -11.30 5.60 -4.43
CA TYR A 30 -10.41 6.71 -4.07
C TYR A 30 -9.82 6.62 -2.65
N TRP A 31 -10.37 7.32 -1.66
CA TRP A 31 -9.89 7.30 -0.27
C TRP A 31 -10.68 6.36 0.65
N ARG A 32 -11.49 5.47 0.10
CA ARG A 32 -12.37 4.59 0.87
C ARG A 32 -11.88 3.14 0.92
N GLY A 33 -10.62 2.90 0.62
CA GLY A 33 -10.07 1.55 0.69
C GLY A 33 -8.80 1.31 -0.12
N PRO A 34 -8.63 1.87 -1.33
CA PRO A 34 -7.42 1.63 -2.10
C PRO A 34 -6.15 1.99 -1.36
N ALA A 35 -5.05 1.36 -1.75
CA ALA A 35 -3.74 1.67 -1.22
C ALA A 35 -3.12 2.82 -2.01
N TRP A 36 -2.77 3.89 -1.30
CA TRP A 36 -2.02 5.01 -1.85
C TRP A 36 -0.57 4.88 -1.38
N LEU A 37 0.37 4.89 -2.30
CA LEU A 37 1.76 4.58 -1.97
C LEU A 37 2.41 5.56 -1.00
N ASN A 38 2.02 6.82 -1.02
CA ASN A 38 2.51 7.78 -0.02
C ASN A 38 2.10 7.38 1.40
N VAL A 39 0.84 7.00 1.59
CA VAL A 39 0.33 6.55 2.89
C VAL A 39 1.02 5.25 3.29
N SER A 40 1.14 4.30 2.37
CA SER A 40 1.79 3.01 2.61
C SER A 40 3.26 3.20 2.99
N TRP A 41 3.96 4.09 2.31
CA TRP A 41 5.37 4.37 2.59
C TRP A 41 5.56 4.90 4.01
N PHE A 42 4.73 5.86 4.43
CA PHE A 42 4.80 6.39 5.78
C PHE A 42 4.50 5.32 6.83
N ALA A 43 3.51 4.45 6.58
CA ALA A 43 3.19 3.35 7.48
C ALA A 43 4.35 2.36 7.60
N ILE A 44 4.98 2.00 6.47
CA ILE A 44 6.14 1.10 6.44
C ILE A 44 7.29 1.71 7.23
N LYS A 45 7.61 2.98 6.99
CA LYS A 45 8.68 3.67 7.71
C LYS A 45 8.40 3.76 9.21
N GLY A 46 7.16 4.00 9.59
CA GLY A 46 6.75 4.01 10.99
C GLY A 46 6.99 2.66 11.65
N LEU A 47 6.60 1.57 10.99
CA LEU A 47 6.82 0.22 11.51
C LEU A 47 8.31 -0.10 11.64
N GLU A 48 9.12 0.26 10.66
CA GLU A 48 10.58 0.08 10.72
C GLU A 48 11.18 0.84 11.91
N SER A 49 10.74 2.07 12.14
CA SER A 49 11.25 2.91 13.23
C SER A 49 10.97 2.32 14.61
N TYR A 50 9.90 1.54 14.75
CA TYR A 50 9.55 0.90 16.01
C TYR A 50 9.98 -0.57 16.08
N GLY A 51 10.82 -1.01 15.16
CA GLY A 51 11.40 -2.36 15.20
C GLY A 51 10.56 -3.46 14.58
N TYR A 52 9.48 -3.13 13.88
CA TYR A 52 8.62 -4.12 13.21
C TYR A 52 9.07 -4.36 11.77
N SER A 53 10.34 -4.67 11.58
CA SER A 53 10.97 -4.78 10.26
C SER A 53 10.37 -5.90 9.40
N ASP A 54 10.02 -7.04 10.00
CA ASP A 54 9.43 -8.16 9.25
C ASP A 54 8.07 -7.80 8.70
N LEU A 55 7.23 -7.17 9.52
CA LEU A 55 5.91 -6.72 9.08
C LEU A 55 6.03 -5.66 7.99
N ALA A 56 6.92 -4.68 8.19
CA ALA A 56 7.18 -3.64 7.21
C ALA A 56 7.61 -4.24 5.86
N SER A 57 8.49 -5.22 5.89
CA SER A 57 8.99 -5.91 4.69
C SER A 57 7.85 -6.63 3.96
N ARG A 58 6.96 -7.31 4.68
CA ARG A 58 5.84 -8.02 4.08
C ARG A 58 4.84 -7.06 3.41
N LEU A 59 4.56 -5.93 4.04
CA LEU A 59 3.70 -4.90 3.45
C LEU A 59 4.34 -4.31 2.20
N LYS A 60 5.64 -4.02 2.28
CA LYS A 60 6.41 -3.50 1.14
C LYS A 60 6.37 -4.47 -0.05
N ASP A 61 6.60 -5.76 0.21
CA ASP A 61 6.61 -6.78 -0.84
C ASP A 61 5.25 -6.87 -1.54
N THR A 62 4.16 -6.79 -0.78
CA THR A 62 2.82 -6.80 -1.33
C THR A 62 2.60 -5.63 -2.29
N ILE A 63 2.94 -4.43 -1.85
CA ILE A 63 2.74 -3.21 -2.63
C ILE A 63 3.62 -3.19 -3.87
N LEU A 64 4.89 -3.55 -3.75
CA LEU A 64 5.80 -3.62 -4.89
C LEU A 64 5.37 -4.71 -5.87
N GLY A 65 4.81 -5.80 -5.36
CA GLY A 65 4.24 -6.86 -6.21
C GLY A 65 3.08 -6.34 -7.05
N TRP A 66 2.22 -5.50 -6.50
CA TRP A 66 1.14 -4.87 -7.26
C TRP A 66 1.69 -3.96 -8.36
N CYS A 67 2.70 -3.15 -8.03
CA CYS A 67 3.33 -2.27 -9.01
C CYS A 67 3.98 -3.07 -10.14
N ALA A 68 4.63 -4.19 -9.81
CA ALA A 68 5.29 -5.03 -10.81
C ALA A 68 4.32 -5.71 -11.76
N ARG A 69 3.11 -6.06 -11.29
CA ARG A 69 2.10 -6.69 -12.14
C ARG A 69 1.42 -5.71 -13.09
N ASN A 70 1.44 -4.42 -12.76
CA ASN A 70 0.89 -3.37 -13.62
C ASN A 70 2.03 -2.82 -14.48
N THR A 71 2.43 -3.59 -15.50
CA THR A 71 3.66 -3.36 -16.27
C THR A 71 3.64 -2.14 -17.18
N ASP A 72 2.46 -1.61 -17.49
CA ASP A 72 2.33 -0.47 -18.40
C ASP A 72 2.84 0.84 -17.79
N CYS A 73 2.46 1.07 -16.52
CA CYS A 73 2.82 2.29 -15.82
C CYS A 73 2.50 2.16 -14.33
N LEU A 74 2.98 3.10 -13.54
CA LEU A 74 2.61 3.21 -12.13
C LEU A 74 1.36 4.06 -12.00
N HIS A 75 0.44 3.64 -11.16
CA HIS A 75 -0.87 4.26 -11.01
C HIS A 75 -0.96 5.12 -9.75
N GLU A 76 -1.97 5.96 -9.71
CA GLU A 76 -2.20 6.86 -8.59
C GLU A 76 -2.45 6.08 -7.30
N TYR A 77 -3.24 5.02 -7.36
CA TYR A 77 -3.50 4.14 -6.22
C TYR A 77 -3.85 2.74 -6.71
N TYR A 78 -3.99 1.79 -5.80
CA TYR A 78 -4.16 0.37 -6.15
C TYR A 78 -5.31 -0.24 -5.38
N ASP A 79 -6.07 -1.11 -6.07
CA ASP A 79 -7.12 -1.91 -5.47
C ASP A 79 -6.51 -2.88 -4.45
N THR A 80 -6.93 -2.79 -3.19
CA THR A 80 -6.35 -3.58 -2.12
C THR A 80 -6.78 -5.03 -2.10
N ARG A 81 -7.75 -5.42 -2.93
CA ARG A 81 -8.17 -6.82 -3.08
C ARG A 81 -7.49 -7.48 -4.26
N THR A 82 -7.39 -6.79 -5.39
CA THR A 82 -6.90 -7.38 -6.65
C THR A 82 -5.49 -6.92 -7.02
N GLY A 83 -5.03 -5.80 -6.48
CA GLY A 83 -3.77 -5.19 -6.88
C GLY A 83 -3.84 -4.42 -8.19
N ALA A 84 -5.04 -4.25 -8.75
CA ALA A 84 -5.20 -3.51 -10.01
C ALA A 84 -4.83 -2.05 -9.84
N GLY A 85 -4.13 -1.46 -10.81
CA GLY A 85 -3.82 -0.04 -10.83
C GLY A 85 -5.07 0.78 -11.12
N LEU A 86 -5.25 1.85 -10.36
CA LEU A 86 -6.42 2.71 -10.42
C LEU A 86 -6.01 4.18 -10.46
N GLY A 87 -6.95 5.04 -10.83
CA GLY A 87 -6.71 6.48 -10.90
C GLY A 87 -5.83 6.85 -12.07
N ALA A 88 -5.07 7.93 -11.94
CA ALA A 88 -4.24 8.44 -13.02
C ALA A 88 -3.08 7.48 -13.34
N PRO A 89 -2.83 7.18 -14.61
CA PRO A 89 -1.67 6.39 -15.00
C PRO A 89 -0.41 7.25 -14.96
N SER A 90 0.76 6.59 -14.83
CA SER A 90 2.08 7.25 -14.81
C SER A 90 2.18 8.36 -13.77
N PHE A 91 1.65 8.11 -12.59
CA PHE A 91 1.55 9.11 -11.54
C PHE A 91 2.91 9.34 -10.87
N GLY A 92 3.40 10.59 -10.95
CA GLY A 92 4.76 10.94 -10.54
C GLY A 92 5.07 10.68 -9.06
N TRP A 93 4.15 10.97 -8.17
CA TRP A 93 4.40 10.75 -6.76
C TRP A 93 4.43 9.25 -6.39
N THR A 94 3.61 8.41 -7.06
CA THR A 94 3.72 6.96 -6.91
C THR A 94 5.12 6.49 -7.34
N SER A 95 5.61 7.01 -8.47
CA SER A 95 6.95 6.68 -8.97
C SER A 95 8.04 7.03 -7.95
N ALA A 96 7.94 8.19 -7.32
CA ALA A 96 8.90 8.61 -6.31
C ALA A 96 8.93 7.65 -5.11
N PHE A 97 7.77 7.23 -4.61
CA PHE A 97 7.72 6.32 -3.48
C PHE A 97 8.14 4.89 -3.84
N VAL A 98 7.88 4.44 -5.06
CA VAL A 98 8.37 3.13 -5.53
C VAL A 98 9.90 3.14 -5.56
N ILE A 99 10.52 4.20 -6.06
CA ILE A 99 11.97 4.32 -6.07
C ILE A 99 12.52 4.28 -4.64
N GLU A 100 11.90 5.01 -3.73
CA GLU A 100 12.30 5.01 -2.32
C GLU A 100 12.17 3.62 -1.69
N MET A 101 11.12 2.88 -2.02
CA MET A 101 10.94 1.52 -1.48
C MET A 101 11.99 0.54 -2.01
N ILE A 102 12.44 0.72 -3.23
CA ILE A 102 13.43 -0.17 -3.86
C ILE A 102 14.85 0.18 -3.40
N LEU A 103 15.20 1.46 -3.39
CA LEU A 103 16.56 1.92 -3.10
C LEU A 103 16.76 2.23 -1.62
N GLY A 104 15.72 2.67 -0.93
CA GLY A 104 15.76 2.94 0.51
C GLY A 104 15.74 1.62 1.29
N ASP A 105 16.50 1.55 2.30
CA ASP A 105 16.55 0.37 3.16
C ASP A 105 15.60 0.45 4.35
#